data_8e34af8bd08eada2aa9769357f981d8c
#
_entry.id   8e34af8bd08eada2aa9769357f981d8c
#
_cell.length_a   1.000
_cell.length_b   1.000
_cell.length_c   1.000
_cell.angle_alpha   90.00
_cell.angle_beta   90.00
_cell.angle_gamma   90.00
#
_symmetry.space_group_name_H-M   'P 1'
#
loop_
_entity.id
_entity.type
_entity.pdbx_description
1 polymer ?
#
loop_
_entity_poly.entity_id
_entity_poly.type
_entity_poly.pdbx_seq_one_letter_code
_entity_poly.pdbx_strand_id
1 'polypeptide(L)'
;MRNKSIDALKTICSFLIVCIHMPPKIIGGGYWIALCRIGVPVFLMISGYFYSQESGMKQIRKVAILFVEANLIYCAWSYFYGAVSGNFPVISFDTLLKFVFLNESPFSGHLWYLGAVLYTQIVIYLLEKWQLKRAIYMTIPILLLTDIVFGKYSILLFGREFDYLLVRNWLFVGIPFFSIGMLMNEKKLRIGWWGIPVFTLTTILERFLLVRNGLNAARDQYISTIFLSISVLSFALEYKGSINNWLAQIGNRLSAWIYIIHPIFVTCLTFIASRIGIQKMWGYVGFLVVFMISIAFVSVGTEMKRKILSLNLKR
;
A
#
# COMPACT_ATOMS: atom_id res chain seq x y z
N MET A 1 -20.71 -5.00 -14.83
CA MET A 1 -19.49 -4.78 -15.66
C MET A 1 -18.31 -4.46 -14.77
N ARG A 2 -17.11 -4.91 -15.14
CA ARG A 2 -15.89 -4.64 -14.41
C ARG A 2 -15.43 -3.19 -14.66
N ASN A 3 -15.02 -2.46 -13.63
CA ASN A 3 -14.57 -1.06 -13.77
C ASN A 3 -13.06 -1.03 -14.13
N LYS A 4 -12.75 -0.78 -15.43
CA LYS A 4 -11.38 -0.71 -15.94
C LYS A 4 -10.59 0.49 -15.35
N SER A 5 -11.27 1.58 -14.97
CA SER A 5 -10.61 2.76 -14.38
C SER A 5 -10.03 2.45 -13.01
N ILE A 6 -10.76 1.68 -12.19
CA ILE A 6 -10.24 1.22 -10.89
C ILE A 6 -9.08 0.26 -11.08
N ASP A 7 -9.15 -0.62 -12.07
CA ASP A 7 -8.02 -1.52 -12.34
C ASP A 7 -6.78 -0.74 -12.82
N ALA A 8 -6.95 0.26 -13.68
CA ALA A 8 -5.84 1.15 -14.07
C ALA A 8 -5.29 1.93 -12.86
N LEU A 9 -6.17 2.41 -11.96
CA LEU A 9 -5.76 3.07 -10.72
C LEU A 9 -4.91 2.15 -9.84
N LYS A 10 -5.24 0.85 -9.74
CA LYS A 10 -4.40 -0.14 -9.02
C LYS A 10 -2.99 -0.23 -9.61
N THR A 11 -2.85 -0.17 -10.94
CA THR A 11 -1.52 -0.13 -11.59
C THR A 11 -0.74 1.11 -11.18
N ILE A 12 -1.38 2.27 -11.22
CA ILE A 12 -0.77 3.54 -10.79
C ILE A 12 -0.35 3.44 -9.33
N CYS A 13 -1.22 2.98 -8.44
CA CYS A 13 -0.89 2.81 -7.01
C CYS A 13 0.29 1.83 -6.80
N SER A 14 0.36 0.72 -7.55
CA SER A 14 1.51 -0.19 -7.49
C SER A 14 2.80 0.51 -7.90
N PHE A 15 2.77 1.34 -8.95
CA PHE A 15 3.91 2.16 -9.36
C PHE A 15 4.32 3.16 -8.28
N LEU A 16 3.35 3.89 -7.69
CA LEU A 16 3.62 4.84 -6.61
C LEU A 16 4.27 4.15 -5.39
N ILE A 17 3.86 2.93 -5.06
CA ILE A 17 4.46 2.15 -3.97
C ILE A 17 5.90 1.76 -4.30
N VAL A 18 6.19 1.35 -5.54
CA VAL A 18 7.59 1.11 -5.97
C VAL A 18 8.43 2.37 -5.84
N CYS A 19 7.90 3.56 -6.20
CA CYS A 19 8.58 4.84 -6.02
C CYS A 19 8.91 5.15 -4.55
N ILE A 20 8.06 4.74 -3.59
CA ILE A 20 8.34 4.90 -2.15
C ILE A 20 9.55 4.05 -1.73
N HIS A 21 9.66 2.83 -2.23
CA HIS A 21 10.73 1.90 -1.88
C HIS A 21 12.01 2.09 -2.69
N MET A 22 11.92 2.74 -3.85
CA MET A 22 13.03 3.14 -4.70
C MET A 22 12.87 4.63 -5.09
N PRO A 23 13.12 5.58 -4.16
CA PRO A 23 12.91 7.00 -4.41
C PRO A 23 13.80 7.52 -5.54
N PRO A 24 13.26 8.23 -6.55
CA PRO A 24 14.07 8.83 -7.59
C PRO A 24 14.94 9.97 -7.03
N LYS A 25 16.22 9.96 -7.36
CA LYS A 25 17.20 11.00 -6.96
C LYS A 25 17.08 12.22 -7.87
N ILE A 26 15.90 12.85 -7.91
CA ILE A 26 15.62 14.06 -8.70
C ILE A 26 15.43 15.26 -7.78
N ILE A 27 15.62 16.47 -8.31
CA ILE A 27 15.26 17.71 -7.62
C ILE A 27 13.77 17.66 -7.28
N GLY A 28 13.44 17.93 -6.01
CA GLY A 28 12.04 17.82 -5.57
C GLY A 28 11.53 16.40 -5.33
N GLY A 29 12.39 15.36 -5.43
CA GLY A 29 11.98 13.95 -5.24
C GLY A 29 11.23 13.67 -3.94
N GLY A 30 11.52 14.42 -2.88
CA GLY A 30 10.76 14.32 -1.63
C GLY A 30 9.28 14.74 -1.78
N TYR A 31 8.96 15.73 -2.61
CA TYR A 31 7.57 16.13 -2.89
C TYR A 31 6.86 15.05 -3.70
N TRP A 32 7.56 14.45 -4.66
CA TRP A 32 7.05 13.30 -5.40
C TRP A 32 6.70 12.16 -4.46
N ILE A 33 7.59 11.81 -3.52
CA ILE A 33 7.33 10.75 -2.53
C ILE A 33 6.15 11.10 -1.61
N ALA A 34 5.95 12.36 -1.25
CA ALA A 34 4.77 12.77 -0.49
C ALA A 34 3.46 12.45 -1.25
N LEU A 35 3.43 12.72 -2.56
CA LEU A 35 2.30 12.37 -3.42
C LEU A 35 2.14 10.85 -3.59
N CYS A 36 3.24 10.10 -3.65
CA CYS A 36 3.20 8.64 -3.75
C CYS A 36 2.53 7.97 -2.53
N ARG A 37 2.48 8.65 -1.36
CA ARG A 37 1.86 8.13 -0.13
C ARG A 37 0.38 7.80 -0.25
N ILE A 38 -0.32 8.27 -1.28
CA ILE A 38 -1.73 7.90 -1.54
C ILE A 38 -1.90 6.42 -1.96
N GLY A 39 -0.83 5.74 -2.40
CA GLY A 39 -0.93 4.38 -2.95
C GLY A 39 -1.59 3.38 -2.01
N VAL A 40 -1.18 3.32 -0.74
CA VAL A 40 -1.74 2.41 0.27
C VAL A 40 -3.17 2.80 0.68
N PRO A 41 -3.46 4.08 1.02
CA PRO A 41 -4.83 4.54 1.27
C PRO A 41 -5.81 4.19 0.16
N VAL A 42 -5.44 4.43 -1.10
CA VAL A 42 -6.30 4.11 -2.24
C VAL A 42 -6.56 2.61 -2.36
N PHE A 43 -5.56 1.75 -2.17
CA PHE A 43 -5.77 0.30 -2.17
C PHE A 43 -6.71 -0.17 -1.04
N LEU A 44 -6.57 0.39 0.17
CA LEU A 44 -7.48 0.11 1.29
C LEU A 44 -8.91 0.55 0.95
N MET A 45 -9.08 1.76 0.42
CA MET A 45 -10.40 2.26 0.02
C MET A 45 -11.01 1.44 -1.13
N ILE A 46 -10.23 0.99 -2.13
CA ILE A 46 -10.73 0.09 -3.17
C ILE A 46 -11.20 -1.22 -2.55
N SER A 47 -10.46 -1.77 -1.58
CA SER A 47 -10.85 -3.01 -0.89
C SER A 47 -12.16 -2.83 -0.11
N GLY A 48 -12.32 -1.71 0.59
CA GLY A 48 -13.55 -1.34 1.28
C GLY A 48 -14.72 -1.06 0.33
N TYR A 49 -14.47 -0.40 -0.79
CA TYR A 49 -15.50 -0.11 -1.79
C TYR A 49 -16.17 -1.36 -2.37
N PHE A 50 -15.39 -2.43 -2.57
CA PHE A 50 -15.90 -3.70 -3.09
C PHE A 50 -16.21 -4.73 -1.99
N TYR A 51 -16.11 -4.34 -0.73
CA TYR A 51 -16.46 -5.21 0.38
C TYR A 51 -17.99 -5.35 0.49
N SER A 52 -18.44 -6.57 0.77
CA SER A 52 -19.80 -6.86 1.25
C SER A 52 -19.73 -7.96 2.30
N GLN A 53 -20.63 -7.94 3.26
CA GLN A 53 -20.65 -8.95 4.33
C GLN A 53 -20.84 -10.37 3.78
N GLU A 54 -21.68 -10.54 2.75
CA GLU A 54 -21.92 -11.83 2.09
C GLU A 54 -20.65 -12.44 1.49
N SER A 55 -19.78 -11.60 0.90
CA SER A 55 -18.51 -12.04 0.31
C SER A 55 -17.32 -11.91 1.26
N GLY A 56 -17.51 -11.35 2.46
CA GLY A 56 -16.47 -10.96 3.39
C GLY A 56 -15.55 -12.14 3.76
N MET A 57 -16.10 -13.28 4.15
CA MET A 57 -15.32 -14.48 4.48
C MET A 57 -14.47 -14.98 3.29
N LYS A 58 -15.02 -14.92 2.07
CA LYS A 58 -14.27 -15.28 0.85
C LYS A 58 -13.12 -14.31 0.58
N GLN A 59 -13.33 -13.02 0.85
CA GLN A 59 -12.29 -11.99 0.69
C GLN A 59 -11.20 -12.16 1.76
N ILE A 60 -11.58 -12.36 3.03
CA ILE A 60 -10.65 -12.65 4.13
C ILE A 60 -9.78 -13.87 3.78
N ARG A 61 -10.38 -14.98 3.35
CA ARG A 61 -9.62 -16.18 2.96
C ARG A 61 -8.61 -15.91 1.85
N LYS A 62 -8.98 -15.13 0.81
CA LYS A 62 -8.06 -14.77 -0.27
C LYS A 62 -6.88 -13.95 0.23
N VAL A 63 -7.14 -12.95 1.07
CA VAL A 63 -6.07 -12.10 1.62
C VAL A 63 -5.21 -12.88 2.60
N ALA A 64 -5.79 -13.77 3.41
CA ALA A 64 -5.05 -14.64 4.33
C ALA A 64 -4.09 -15.56 3.58
N ILE A 65 -4.55 -16.22 2.50
CA ILE A 65 -3.67 -17.05 1.66
C ILE A 65 -2.53 -16.23 1.10
N LEU A 66 -2.82 -15.05 0.52
CA LEU A 66 -1.82 -14.16 -0.04
C LEU A 66 -0.82 -13.68 1.02
N PHE A 67 -1.30 -13.38 2.24
CA PHE A 67 -0.48 -12.96 3.36
C PHE A 67 0.46 -14.07 3.83
N VAL A 68 -0.03 -15.31 3.91
CA VAL A 68 0.80 -16.48 4.24
C VAL A 68 1.84 -16.73 3.14
N GLU A 69 1.43 -16.76 1.85
CA GLU A 69 2.34 -16.93 0.72
C GLU A 69 3.44 -15.87 0.72
N ALA A 70 3.09 -14.59 0.95
CA ALA A 70 4.06 -13.50 1.02
C ALA A 70 5.04 -13.67 2.18
N ASN A 71 4.57 -14.03 3.38
CA ASN A 71 5.45 -14.26 4.53
C ASN A 71 6.37 -15.46 4.31
N LEU A 72 5.92 -16.54 3.68
CA LEU A 72 6.77 -17.70 3.33
C LEU A 72 7.85 -17.32 2.32
N ILE A 73 7.52 -16.53 1.29
CA ILE A 73 8.50 -16.00 0.32
C ILE A 73 9.55 -15.15 1.04
N TYR A 74 9.12 -14.24 1.92
CA TYR A 74 10.05 -13.37 2.64
C TYR A 74 10.79 -14.07 3.77
N CYS A 75 10.25 -15.11 4.36
CA CYS A 75 10.99 -16.01 5.25
C CYS A 75 12.16 -16.62 4.50
N ALA A 76 11.90 -17.30 3.37
CA ALA A 76 12.95 -17.89 2.54
C ALA A 76 13.97 -16.84 2.04
N TRP A 77 13.48 -15.68 1.58
CA TRP A 77 14.33 -14.57 1.14
C TRP A 77 15.23 -14.03 2.27
N SER A 78 14.70 -13.82 3.47
CA SER A 78 15.44 -13.27 4.61
C SER A 78 16.55 -14.20 5.06
N TYR A 79 16.31 -15.51 5.09
CA TYR A 79 17.35 -16.49 5.40
C TYR A 79 18.40 -16.61 4.30
N PHE A 80 17.98 -16.60 3.02
CA PHE A 80 18.91 -16.55 1.88
C PHE A 80 19.79 -15.28 1.93
N TYR A 81 19.17 -14.13 2.14
CA TYR A 81 19.89 -12.85 2.24
C TYR A 81 20.79 -12.83 3.49
N GLY A 82 20.34 -13.40 4.60
CA GLY A 82 21.12 -13.56 5.84
C GLY A 82 22.37 -14.40 5.63
N ALA A 83 22.29 -15.48 4.86
CA ALA A 83 23.44 -16.31 4.53
C ALA A 83 24.50 -15.57 3.68
N VAL A 84 24.06 -14.57 2.88
CA VAL A 84 24.98 -13.76 2.05
C VAL A 84 25.53 -12.54 2.81
N SER A 85 24.69 -11.90 3.64
CA SER A 85 25.01 -10.63 4.33
C SER A 85 25.49 -10.77 5.77
N GLY A 86 25.32 -11.94 6.37
CA GLY A 86 25.55 -12.18 7.80
C GLY A 86 24.40 -11.73 8.72
N ASN A 87 23.34 -11.14 8.17
CA ASN A 87 22.22 -10.57 8.93
C ASN A 87 20.96 -11.44 8.83
N PHE A 88 20.78 -12.35 9.78
CA PHE A 88 19.59 -13.20 9.84
C PHE A 88 18.39 -12.51 10.50
N PRO A 89 17.15 -12.86 10.13
CA PRO A 89 15.96 -12.36 10.81
C PRO A 89 15.94 -12.82 12.27
N VAL A 90 15.66 -11.90 13.19
CA VAL A 90 15.52 -12.22 14.61
C VAL A 90 14.04 -12.47 14.91
N ILE A 91 13.72 -13.72 15.30
CA ILE A 91 12.39 -14.09 15.75
C ILE A 91 12.42 -14.14 17.29
N SER A 92 11.87 -13.09 17.91
CA SER A 92 11.75 -12.96 19.36
C SER A 92 10.28 -12.91 19.77
N PHE A 93 9.99 -13.01 21.04
CA PHE A 93 8.64 -12.83 21.57
C PHE A 93 8.08 -11.43 21.22
N ASP A 94 8.92 -10.39 21.28
CA ASP A 94 8.54 -9.02 20.86
C ASP A 94 8.14 -8.94 19.39
N THR A 95 8.91 -9.57 18.48
CA THR A 95 8.56 -9.58 17.05
C THR A 95 7.27 -10.35 16.77
N LEU A 96 6.97 -11.40 17.55
CA LEU A 96 5.70 -12.13 17.46
C LEU A 96 4.52 -11.26 17.95
N LEU A 97 4.68 -10.54 19.06
CA LEU A 97 3.66 -9.60 19.54
C LEU A 97 3.38 -8.50 18.51
N LYS A 98 4.43 -7.90 17.93
CA LYS A 98 4.30 -6.89 16.87
C LYS A 98 3.60 -7.46 15.64
N PHE A 99 3.90 -8.69 15.26
CA PHE A 99 3.21 -9.37 14.15
C PHE A 99 1.72 -9.56 14.43
N VAL A 100 1.36 -10.06 15.61
CA VAL A 100 -0.03 -10.36 15.97
C VAL A 100 -0.85 -9.10 16.20
N PHE A 101 -0.32 -8.10 16.91
CA PHE A 101 -1.09 -6.92 17.31
C PHE A 101 -0.93 -5.73 16.36
N LEU A 102 0.23 -5.56 15.75
CA LEU A 102 0.57 -4.40 14.92
C LEU A 102 0.77 -4.76 13.44
N ASN A 103 0.48 -6.02 13.07
CA ASN A 103 0.63 -6.54 11.69
C ASN A 103 2.03 -6.35 11.06
N GLU A 104 3.09 -6.23 11.87
CA GLU A 104 4.46 -6.13 11.40
C GLU A 104 5.05 -7.51 11.14
N SER A 105 5.42 -7.79 9.87
CA SER A 105 6.08 -9.06 9.55
C SER A 105 7.53 -9.08 10.03
N PRO A 106 7.99 -10.15 10.71
CA PRO A 106 9.38 -10.30 11.12
C PRO A 106 10.34 -10.46 9.96
N PHE A 107 9.84 -10.77 8.77
CA PHE A 107 10.65 -11.05 7.59
C PHE A 107 10.80 -9.86 6.65
N SER A 108 9.82 -8.96 6.59
CA SER A 108 9.92 -7.75 5.78
C SER A 108 8.87 -6.71 6.16
N GLY A 109 9.36 -5.51 6.50
CA GLY A 109 8.51 -4.43 6.99
C GLY A 109 7.45 -3.94 6.00
N HIS A 110 7.63 -4.13 4.66
CA HIS A 110 6.60 -3.70 3.70
C HIS A 110 5.34 -4.58 3.75
N LEU A 111 5.41 -5.83 4.25
CA LEU A 111 4.26 -6.73 4.36
C LEU A 111 3.20 -6.26 5.35
N TRP A 112 3.49 -5.22 6.15
CA TRP A 112 2.54 -4.62 7.07
C TRP A 112 1.18 -4.32 6.41
N TYR A 113 1.16 -3.86 5.16
CA TYR A 113 -0.07 -3.53 4.46
C TYR A 113 -0.98 -4.75 4.23
N LEU A 114 -0.43 -5.91 3.85
CA LEU A 114 -1.23 -7.14 3.71
C LEU A 114 -1.82 -7.57 5.05
N GLY A 115 -1.02 -7.50 6.12
CA GLY A 115 -1.50 -7.74 7.49
C GLY A 115 -2.59 -6.74 7.87
N ALA A 116 -2.40 -5.44 7.57
CA ALA A 116 -3.40 -4.42 7.83
C ALA A 116 -4.71 -4.68 7.09
N VAL A 117 -4.68 -5.04 5.81
CA VAL A 117 -5.89 -5.41 5.05
C VAL A 117 -6.59 -6.62 5.68
N LEU A 118 -5.83 -7.66 6.03
CA LEU A 118 -6.38 -8.88 6.62
C LEU A 118 -7.08 -8.61 7.94
N TYR A 119 -6.38 -7.95 8.88
CA TYR A 119 -6.92 -7.67 10.22
C TYR A 119 -8.11 -6.70 10.15
N THR A 120 -8.02 -5.68 9.30
CA THR A 120 -9.15 -4.76 9.04
C THR A 120 -10.37 -5.51 8.53
N GLN A 121 -10.22 -6.41 7.56
CA GLN A 121 -11.33 -7.19 7.03
C GLN A 121 -11.94 -8.10 8.08
N ILE A 122 -11.14 -8.75 8.92
CA ILE A 122 -11.61 -9.60 10.01
C ILE A 122 -12.42 -8.77 11.02
N VAL A 123 -11.87 -7.64 11.47
CA VAL A 123 -12.53 -6.77 12.47
C VAL A 123 -13.82 -6.19 11.91
N ILE A 124 -13.82 -5.67 10.69
CA ILE A 124 -15.02 -5.11 10.06
C ILE A 124 -16.09 -6.19 9.86
N TYR A 125 -15.71 -7.39 9.41
CA TYR A 125 -16.61 -8.52 9.25
C TYR A 125 -17.31 -8.88 10.57
N LEU A 126 -16.55 -8.93 11.68
CA LEU A 126 -17.08 -9.23 13.00
C LEU A 126 -18.00 -8.11 13.52
N LEU A 127 -17.59 -6.85 13.38
CA LEU A 127 -18.36 -5.70 13.83
C LEU A 127 -19.69 -5.56 13.03
N GLU A 128 -19.65 -5.83 11.73
CA GLU A 128 -20.90 -5.85 10.94
C GLU A 128 -21.82 -7.00 11.34
N LYS A 129 -21.27 -8.19 11.64
CA LYS A 129 -22.07 -9.31 12.16
C LYS A 129 -22.76 -8.96 13.48
N TRP A 130 -22.15 -8.11 14.29
CA TRP A 130 -22.74 -7.58 15.53
C TRP A 130 -23.56 -6.31 15.31
N GLN A 131 -23.87 -5.94 14.06
CA GLN A 131 -24.63 -4.75 13.68
C GLN A 131 -24.03 -3.42 14.12
N LEU A 132 -22.70 -3.37 14.37
CA LEU A 132 -21.96 -2.20 14.82
C LEU A 132 -21.40 -1.34 13.67
N LYS A 133 -21.96 -1.43 12.48
CA LYS A 133 -21.52 -0.70 11.29
C LYS A 133 -21.49 0.82 11.49
N ARG A 134 -22.48 1.38 12.18
CA ARG A 134 -22.51 2.82 12.49
C ARG A 134 -21.33 3.24 13.36
N ALA A 135 -20.97 2.40 14.34
CA ALA A 135 -19.81 2.67 15.20
C ALA A 135 -18.52 2.70 14.38
N ILE A 136 -18.33 1.79 13.41
CA ILE A 136 -17.16 1.80 12.52
C ILE A 136 -17.02 3.17 11.84
N TYR A 137 -18.10 3.69 11.26
CA TYR A 137 -18.05 5.00 10.58
C TYR A 137 -17.78 6.17 11.52
N MET A 138 -18.27 6.11 12.76
CA MET A 138 -18.00 7.15 13.77
C MET A 138 -16.54 7.15 14.24
N THR A 139 -15.82 6.03 14.16
CA THR A 139 -14.40 5.96 14.54
C THR A 139 -13.47 6.54 13.48
N ILE A 140 -13.89 6.69 12.22
CA ILE A 140 -13.02 7.17 11.12
C ILE A 140 -12.28 8.46 11.47
N PRO A 141 -12.95 9.58 11.86
CA PRO A 141 -12.24 10.83 12.11
C PRO A 141 -11.29 10.70 13.30
N ILE A 142 -11.64 9.95 14.34
CA ILE A 142 -10.82 9.75 15.54
C ILE A 142 -9.54 9.01 15.18
N LEU A 143 -9.65 7.91 14.43
CA LEU A 143 -8.50 7.09 14.04
C LEU A 143 -7.57 7.85 13.09
N LEU A 144 -8.10 8.59 12.11
CA LEU A 144 -7.30 9.44 11.22
C LEU A 144 -6.62 10.57 11.98
N LEU A 145 -7.33 11.22 12.92
CA LEU A 145 -6.74 12.26 13.74
C LEU A 145 -5.59 11.70 14.59
N THR A 146 -5.76 10.53 15.17
CA THR A 146 -4.71 9.85 15.95
C THR A 146 -3.49 9.55 15.08
N ASP A 147 -3.67 9.02 13.86
CA ASP A 147 -2.57 8.78 12.91
C ASP A 147 -1.82 10.08 12.57
N ILE A 148 -2.54 11.16 12.31
CA ILE A 148 -1.96 12.47 12.00
C ILE A 148 -1.21 13.05 13.21
N VAL A 149 -1.84 13.07 14.38
CA VAL A 149 -1.30 13.69 15.62
C VAL A 149 -0.05 12.96 16.09
N PHE A 150 -0.10 11.63 16.23
CA PHE A 150 1.04 10.82 16.69
C PHE A 150 1.98 10.40 15.56
N GLY A 151 1.58 10.60 14.32
CA GLY A 151 2.37 10.39 13.12
C GLY A 151 3.09 11.64 12.63
N LYS A 152 2.61 12.21 11.52
CA LYS A 152 3.27 13.32 10.81
C LYS A 152 3.46 14.58 11.64
N TYR A 153 2.53 14.92 12.50
CA TYR A 153 2.54 16.14 13.30
C TYR A 153 3.11 15.97 14.70
N SER A 154 3.65 14.77 15.02
CA SER A 154 4.16 14.45 16.35
C SER A 154 5.29 15.38 16.82
N ILE A 155 6.21 15.78 15.92
CA ILE A 155 7.28 16.73 16.26
C ILE A 155 6.69 18.11 16.57
N LEU A 156 5.72 18.58 15.78
CA LEU A 156 5.08 19.87 15.98
C LEU A 156 4.33 19.93 17.32
N LEU A 157 3.61 18.87 17.67
CA LEU A 157 2.71 18.86 18.84
C LEU A 157 3.41 18.45 20.13
N PHE A 158 4.40 17.55 20.06
CA PHE A 158 5.04 16.94 21.23
C PHE A 158 6.56 17.10 21.26
N GLY A 159 7.17 17.76 20.27
CA GLY A 159 8.62 17.93 20.17
C GLY A 159 9.41 16.65 19.90
N ARG A 160 8.74 15.53 19.61
CA ARG A 160 9.39 14.22 19.37
C ARG A 160 8.62 13.34 18.37
N GLU A 161 9.32 12.38 17.80
CA GLU A 161 8.69 11.28 17.04
C GLU A 161 8.32 10.13 17.96
N PHE A 162 7.15 9.52 17.72
CA PHE A 162 6.74 8.26 18.35
C PHE A 162 7.14 7.06 17.49
N ASP A 163 7.06 5.85 18.05
CA ASP A 163 7.32 4.64 17.28
C ASP A 163 6.36 4.57 16.08
N TYR A 164 6.92 4.23 14.92
CA TYR A 164 6.18 4.17 13.67
C TYR A 164 5.04 3.15 13.69
N LEU A 165 5.24 2.04 14.40
CA LEU A 165 4.26 0.98 14.54
C LEU A 165 2.98 1.40 15.27
N LEU A 166 3.07 2.39 16.15
CA LEU A 166 1.91 2.92 16.89
C LEU A 166 0.83 3.48 15.96
N VAL A 167 1.20 3.98 14.81
CA VAL A 167 0.27 4.62 13.86
C VAL A 167 0.16 3.87 12.53
N ARG A 168 1.19 3.15 12.10
CA ARG A 168 1.22 2.44 10.82
C ARG A 168 0.73 1.01 10.97
N ASN A 169 -0.54 0.82 11.24
CA ASN A 169 -1.13 -0.50 11.48
C ASN A 169 -2.57 -0.59 10.97
N TRP A 170 -3.18 -1.76 11.17
CA TRP A 170 -4.55 -2.05 10.77
C TRP A 170 -5.59 -1.14 11.43
N LEU A 171 -5.34 -0.68 12.67
CA LEU A 171 -6.27 0.13 13.43
C LEU A 171 -6.33 1.57 12.90
N PHE A 172 -5.17 2.26 12.84
CA PHE A 172 -5.12 3.69 12.52
C PHE A 172 -5.06 4.00 11.02
N VAL A 173 -4.60 3.06 10.20
CA VAL A 173 -4.57 3.20 8.74
C VAL A 173 -5.59 2.27 8.07
N GLY A 174 -5.62 1.00 8.47
CA GLY A 174 -6.47 -0.01 7.85
C GLY A 174 -7.96 0.32 7.98
N ILE A 175 -8.47 0.38 9.21
CA ILE A 175 -9.90 0.62 9.47
C ILE A 175 -10.41 1.91 8.83
N PRO A 176 -9.81 3.10 9.03
CA PRO A 176 -10.39 4.32 8.51
C PRO A 176 -10.43 4.35 6.98
N PHE A 177 -9.34 4.02 6.28
CA PHE A 177 -9.33 4.06 4.82
C PHE A 177 -10.22 2.99 4.19
N PHE A 178 -10.27 1.79 4.74
CA PHE A 178 -11.20 0.76 4.29
C PHE A 178 -12.66 1.22 4.48
N SER A 179 -12.98 1.77 5.64
CA SER A 179 -14.33 2.26 5.96
C SER A 179 -14.73 3.46 5.11
N ILE A 180 -13.81 4.37 4.75
CA ILE A 180 -14.07 5.41 3.75
C ILE A 180 -14.45 4.77 2.42
N GLY A 181 -13.78 3.71 1.99
CA GLY A 181 -14.14 2.97 0.80
C GLY A 181 -15.57 2.41 0.85
N MET A 182 -15.99 1.83 1.99
CA MET A 182 -17.35 1.39 2.21
C MET A 182 -18.35 2.54 2.11
N LEU A 183 -18.07 3.70 2.75
CA LEU A 183 -18.89 4.91 2.65
C LEU A 183 -19.00 5.42 1.20
N MET A 184 -17.91 5.38 0.46
CA MET A 184 -17.89 5.75 -0.96
C MET A 184 -18.83 4.89 -1.79
N ASN A 185 -19.00 3.62 -1.45
CA ASN A 185 -19.97 2.75 -2.10
C ASN A 185 -21.41 3.02 -1.64
N GLU A 186 -21.65 3.02 -0.33
CA GLU A 186 -22.97 3.07 0.26
C GLU A 186 -23.63 4.44 0.19
N LYS A 187 -22.89 5.47 0.59
CA LYS A 187 -23.39 6.86 0.66
C LYS A 187 -23.04 7.70 -0.56
N LYS A 188 -22.38 7.07 -1.56
CA LYS A 188 -21.93 7.76 -2.77
C LYS A 188 -21.03 8.97 -2.46
N LEU A 189 -20.26 8.89 -1.35
CA LEU A 189 -19.31 9.93 -0.98
C LEU A 189 -18.31 10.14 -2.14
N ARG A 190 -18.23 11.36 -2.64
CA ARG A 190 -17.35 11.76 -3.75
C ARG A 190 -16.76 13.13 -3.51
N ILE A 191 -15.53 13.30 -3.99
CA ILE A 191 -14.93 14.61 -4.19
C ILE A 191 -14.77 14.78 -5.71
N GLY A 192 -15.23 15.89 -6.24
CA GLY A 192 -15.14 16.17 -7.68
C GLY A 192 -13.68 16.16 -8.17
N TRP A 193 -13.49 16.08 -9.49
CA TRP A 193 -12.18 16.04 -10.14
C TRP A 193 -11.24 17.21 -9.73
N TRP A 194 -11.78 18.36 -9.39
CA TRP A 194 -11.05 19.53 -8.88
C TRP A 194 -10.29 19.25 -7.57
N GLY A 195 -10.70 18.25 -6.83
CA GLY A 195 -10.00 17.83 -5.61
C GLY A 195 -8.58 17.33 -5.91
N ILE A 196 -8.32 16.75 -7.09
CA ILE A 196 -6.99 16.25 -7.44
C ILE A 196 -5.97 17.40 -7.49
N PRO A 197 -6.11 18.45 -8.31
CA PRO A 197 -5.15 19.55 -8.33
C PRO A 197 -5.08 20.30 -6.99
N VAL A 198 -6.21 20.54 -6.31
CA VAL A 198 -6.24 21.25 -5.03
C VAL A 198 -5.45 20.48 -3.98
N PHE A 199 -5.75 19.19 -3.76
CA PHE A 199 -5.07 18.41 -2.72
C PHE A 199 -3.65 17.99 -3.12
N THR A 200 -3.29 17.98 -4.39
CA THR A 200 -1.90 17.88 -4.83
C THR A 200 -1.10 19.13 -4.42
N LEU A 201 -1.61 20.31 -4.71
CA LEU A 201 -0.96 21.57 -4.32
C LEU A 201 -0.86 21.71 -2.80
N THR A 202 -1.92 21.41 -2.08
CA THR A 202 -1.90 21.45 -0.60
C THR A 202 -0.95 20.42 0.00
N THR A 203 -0.79 19.23 -0.60
CA THR A 203 0.21 18.24 -0.15
C THR A 203 1.64 18.77 -0.33
N ILE A 204 1.90 19.43 -1.47
CA ILE A 204 3.21 20.05 -1.73
C ILE A 204 3.46 21.18 -0.71
N LEU A 205 2.48 22.04 -0.47
CA LEU A 205 2.58 23.13 0.50
C LEU A 205 2.76 22.61 1.92
N GLU A 206 1.94 21.64 2.36
CA GLU A 206 2.02 21.01 3.67
C GLU A 206 3.42 20.43 3.90
N ARG A 207 3.95 19.67 2.95
CA ARG A 207 5.31 19.18 3.02
C ARG A 207 6.35 20.31 3.07
N PHE A 208 6.22 21.34 2.23
CA PHE A 208 7.14 22.47 2.22
C PHE A 208 7.22 23.15 3.59
N LEU A 209 6.08 23.44 4.18
CA LEU A 209 6.00 24.08 5.49
C LEU A 209 6.61 23.23 6.61
N LEU A 210 6.28 21.92 6.63
CA LEU A 210 6.82 21.00 7.63
C LEU A 210 8.35 20.83 7.49
N VAL A 211 8.85 20.63 6.27
CA VAL A 211 10.30 20.46 6.03
C VAL A 211 11.08 21.73 6.34
N ARG A 212 10.56 22.91 5.93
CA ARG A 212 11.20 24.20 6.19
C ARG A 212 11.38 24.48 7.67
N ASN A 213 10.45 24.01 8.51
CA ASN A 213 10.48 24.23 9.95
C ASN A 213 11.10 23.04 10.73
N GLY A 214 11.65 22.02 10.05
CA GLY A 214 12.21 20.86 10.71
C GLY A 214 11.18 19.96 11.42
N LEU A 215 9.89 20.10 11.11
CA LEU A 215 8.78 19.45 11.79
C LEU A 215 8.26 18.20 11.09
N ASN A 216 8.83 17.86 9.93
CA ASN A 216 8.35 16.74 9.11
C ASN A 216 8.83 15.39 9.66
N ALA A 217 8.03 14.76 10.50
CA ALA A 217 8.28 13.39 10.95
C ALA A 217 8.33 12.41 9.76
N ALA A 218 9.15 11.35 9.89
CA ALA A 218 9.30 10.30 8.88
C ALA A 218 8.08 9.35 8.87
N ARG A 219 6.88 9.90 8.62
CA ARG A 219 5.59 9.19 8.62
C ARG A 219 4.88 9.31 7.28
N ASP A 220 3.90 8.41 7.04
CA ASP A 220 3.29 8.26 5.72
C ASP A 220 2.24 9.35 5.42
N GLN A 221 1.32 9.62 6.35
CA GLN A 221 0.15 10.42 6.06
C GLN A 221 0.35 11.92 6.27
N TYR A 222 -0.06 12.71 5.27
CA TYR A 222 -0.32 14.15 5.37
C TYR A 222 -1.84 14.35 5.46
N ILE A 223 -2.31 15.45 6.05
CA ILE A 223 -3.75 15.77 6.08
C ILE A 223 -4.29 15.82 4.64
N SER A 224 -3.58 16.49 3.77
CA SER A 224 -3.96 16.67 2.36
C SER A 224 -3.97 15.35 1.57
N THR A 225 -3.09 14.38 1.89
CA THR A 225 -3.07 13.08 1.20
C THR A 225 -4.32 12.23 1.47
N ILE A 226 -5.00 12.42 2.60
CA ILE A 226 -6.27 11.76 2.89
C ILE A 226 -7.32 12.18 1.85
N PHE A 227 -7.49 13.50 1.65
CA PHE A 227 -8.44 14.05 0.70
C PHE A 227 -8.02 13.80 -0.76
N LEU A 228 -6.72 13.85 -1.05
CA LEU A 228 -6.19 13.48 -2.37
C LEU A 228 -6.53 12.03 -2.72
N SER A 229 -6.39 11.11 -1.79
CA SER A 229 -6.73 9.70 -1.98
C SER A 229 -8.23 9.51 -2.29
N ILE A 230 -9.11 10.22 -1.57
CA ILE A 230 -10.55 10.20 -1.83
C ILE A 230 -10.85 10.78 -3.23
N SER A 231 -10.20 11.90 -3.60
CA SER A 231 -10.41 12.55 -4.89
C SER A 231 -9.99 11.67 -6.06
N VAL A 232 -8.82 11.03 -5.96
CA VAL A 232 -8.30 10.14 -7.01
C VAL A 232 -9.20 8.92 -7.18
N LEU A 233 -9.67 8.31 -6.09
CA LEU A 233 -10.61 7.19 -6.19
C LEU A 233 -11.98 7.64 -6.71
N SER A 234 -12.48 8.81 -6.29
CA SER A 234 -13.73 9.39 -6.82
C SER A 234 -13.66 9.58 -8.32
N PHE A 235 -12.58 10.19 -8.80
CA PHE A 235 -12.35 10.36 -10.23
C PHE A 235 -12.35 9.03 -10.99
N ALA A 236 -11.64 8.01 -10.48
CA ALA A 236 -11.59 6.71 -11.14
C ALA A 236 -12.96 5.99 -11.14
N LEU A 237 -13.80 6.19 -10.12
CA LEU A 237 -15.14 5.64 -10.05
C LEU A 237 -16.11 6.27 -11.06
N GLU A 238 -15.94 7.56 -11.34
CA GLU A 238 -16.81 8.36 -12.21
C GLU A 238 -16.33 8.43 -13.67
N TYR A 239 -15.07 8.06 -13.94
CA TYR A 239 -14.46 8.16 -15.24
C TYR A 239 -15.14 7.24 -16.27
N LYS A 240 -15.69 7.86 -17.34
CA LYS A 240 -16.42 7.19 -18.42
C LYS A 240 -15.62 7.04 -19.72
N GLY A 241 -14.40 7.60 -19.77
CA GLY A 241 -13.54 7.53 -20.94
C GLY A 241 -12.97 6.13 -21.18
N SER A 242 -12.32 5.98 -22.33
CA SER A 242 -11.64 4.73 -22.67
C SER A 242 -10.38 4.55 -21.82
N ILE A 243 -10.15 3.34 -21.32
CA ILE A 243 -8.95 2.98 -20.56
C ILE A 243 -8.17 1.94 -21.36
N ASN A 244 -6.86 2.13 -21.43
CA ASN A 244 -5.95 1.17 -22.04
C ASN A 244 -6.09 -0.20 -21.36
N ASN A 245 -6.40 -1.22 -22.15
CA ASN A 245 -6.64 -2.58 -21.67
C ASN A 245 -5.41 -3.16 -20.96
N TRP A 246 -4.20 -2.85 -21.44
CA TRP A 246 -2.95 -3.32 -20.83
C TRP A 246 -2.80 -2.78 -19.39
N LEU A 247 -3.01 -1.46 -19.20
CA LEU A 247 -2.95 -0.83 -17.87
C LEU A 247 -3.96 -1.46 -16.90
N ALA A 248 -5.21 -1.65 -17.36
CA ALA A 248 -6.24 -2.28 -16.56
C ALA A 248 -5.91 -3.76 -16.23
N GLN A 249 -5.28 -4.49 -17.15
CA GLN A 249 -4.90 -5.88 -16.91
C GLN A 249 -3.81 -6.02 -15.84
N ILE A 250 -2.79 -5.15 -15.84
CA ILE A 250 -1.76 -5.13 -14.80
C ILE A 250 -2.39 -4.95 -13.43
N GLY A 251 -3.20 -3.90 -13.24
CA GLY A 251 -3.81 -3.61 -11.95
C GLY A 251 -4.75 -4.71 -11.45
N ASN A 252 -5.42 -5.39 -12.40
CA ASN A 252 -6.30 -6.49 -12.05
C ASN A 252 -5.59 -7.76 -11.60
N ARG A 253 -4.61 -8.18 -12.40
CA ARG A 253 -4.02 -9.51 -12.27
C ARG A 253 -2.71 -9.50 -11.49
N LEU A 254 -1.95 -8.40 -11.56
CA LEU A 254 -0.56 -8.37 -11.15
C LEU A 254 -0.31 -7.46 -9.94
N SER A 255 -1.17 -6.47 -9.65
CA SER A 255 -0.90 -5.43 -8.64
C SER A 255 -0.50 -5.98 -7.27
N ALA A 256 -1.18 -7.00 -6.77
CA ALA A 256 -0.87 -7.61 -5.48
C ALA A 256 0.51 -8.30 -5.47
N TRP A 257 0.85 -9.01 -6.55
CA TRP A 257 2.14 -9.66 -6.68
C TRP A 257 3.29 -8.70 -6.96
N ILE A 258 3.05 -7.61 -7.73
CA ILE A 258 4.00 -6.50 -7.89
C ILE A 258 4.32 -5.91 -6.52
N TYR A 259 3.29 -5.65 -5.70
CA TYR A 259 3.47 -5.19 -4.32
C TYR A 259 4.32 -6.16 -3.49
N ILE A 260 4.10 -7.46 -3.60
CA ILE A 260 4.86 -8.45 -2.82
C ILE A 260 6.31 -8.53 -3.28
N ILE A 261 6.58 -8.59 -4.58
CA ILE A 261 7.90 -8.99 -5.09
C ILE A 261 8.89 -7.83 -5.29
N HIS A 262 8.40 -6.58 -5.49
CA HIS A 262 9.26 -5.46 -5.88
C HIS A 262 10.42 -5.17 -4.90
N PRO A 263 10.33 -5.35 -3.55
CA PRO A 263 11.46 -5.07 -2.68
C PRO A 263 12.63 -6.05 -2.87
N ILE A 264 12.35 -7.28 -3.30
CA ILE A 264 13.41 -8.23 -3.68
C ILE A 264 14.18 -7.67 -4.88
N PHE A 265 13.47 -7.17 -5.91
CA PHE A 265 14.11 -6.55 -7.07
C PHE A 265 14.82 -5.24 -6.71
N VAL A 266 14.28 -4.42 -5.80
CA VAL A 266 15.01 -3.25 -5.29
C VAL A 266 16.35 -3.67 -4.70
N THR A 267 16.37 -4.68 -3.85
CA THR A 267 17.61 -5.17 -3.20
C THR A 267 18.60 -5.74 -4.22
N CYS A 268 18.14 -6.70 -5.04
CA CYS A 268 19.00 -7.38 -6.01
C CYS A 268 19.61 -6.41 -7.05
N LEU A 269 18.75 -5.57 -7.66
CA LEU A 269 19.18 -4.70 -8.74
C LEU A 269 20.01 -3.52 -8.23
N THR A 270 19.76 -3.04 -7.01
CA THR A 270 20.63 -2.03 -6.38
C THR A 270 21.99 -2.61 -6.07
N PHE A 271 22.07 -3.85 -5.61
CA PHE A 271 23.35 -4.54 -5.43
C PHE A 271 24.10 -4.70 -6.75
N ILE A 272 23.43 -5.15 -7.81
CA ILE A 272 24.04 -5.28 -9.14
C ILE A 272 24.53 -3.90 -9.63
N ALA A 273 23.70 -2.86 -9.56
CA ALA A 273 24.05 -1.50 -9.97
C ALA A 273 25.29 -0.96 -9.22
N SER A 274 25.44 -1.34 -7.95
CA SER A 274 26.63 -0.98 -7.16
C SER A 274 27.88 -1.70 -7.64
N ARG A 275 27.77 -2.97 -8.02
CA ARG A 275 28.93 -3.78 -8.48
C ARG A 275 29.44 -3.36 -9.85
N ILE A 276 28.55 -2.93 -10.74
CA ILE A 276 28.92 -2.49 -12.09
C ILE A 276 29.17 -0.96 -12.19
N GLY A 277 29.13 -0.23 -11.07
CA GLY A 277 29.51 1.18 -11.00
C GLY A 277 28.49 2.18 -11.53
N ILE A 278 27.21 1.81 -11.70
CA ILE A 278 26.15 2.70 -12.25
C ILE A 278 25.21 3.28 -11.18
N GLN A 279 25.62 3.35 -9.91
CA GLN A 279 24.78 3.80 -8.79
C GLN A 279 24.14 5.18 -9.03
N LYS A 280 24.87 6.10 -9.67
CA LYS A 280 24.38 7.45 -9.96
C LYS A 280 23.18 7.39 -10.90
N MET A 281 23.34 6.71 -12.04
CA MET A 281 22.25 6.51 -13.01
C MET A 281 21.09 5.70 -12.42
N TRP A 282 21.40 4.65 -11.65
CA TRP A 282 20.42 3.82 -10.95
C TRP A 282 19.51 4.64 -10.04
N GLY A 283 20.04 5.61 -9.34
CA GLY A 283 19.25 6.51 -8.50
C GLY A 283 18.20 7.32 -9.27
N TYR A 284 18.39 7.59 -10.56
CA TYR A 284 17.42 8.31 -11.38
C TYR A 284 16.36 7.41 -12.03
N VAL A 285 16.72 6.20 -12.43
CA VAL A 285 15.83 5.34 -13.24
C VAL A 285 15.45 4.03 -12.57
N GLY A 286 16.07 3.68 -11.45
CA GLY A 286 15.90 2.38 -10.79
C GLY A 286 14.43 2.05 -10.47
N PHE A 287 13.63 3.02 -10.06
CA PHE A 287 12.21 2.82 -9.79
C PHE A 287 11.41 2.35 -11.02
N LEU A 288 11.72 2.89 -12.21
CA LEU A 288 11.09 2.45 -13.46
C LEU A 288 11.52 1.02 -13.82
N VAL A 289 12.81 0.74 -13.72
CA VAL A 289 13.35 -0.59 -14.03
C VAL A 289 12.79 -1.65 -13.08
N VAL A 290 12.75 -1.38 -11.77
CA VAL A 290 12.16 -2.27 -10.76
C VAL A 290 10.68 -2.53 -11.08
N PHE A 291 9.92 -1.48 -11.41
CA PHE A 291 8.50 -1.64 -11.74
C PHE A 291 8.29 -2.52 -12.98
N MET A 292 9.03 -2.25 -14.07
CA MET A 292 8.92 -3.02 -15.31
C MET A 292 9.36 -4.47 -15.14
N ILE A 293 10.44 -4.73 -14.42
CA ILE A 293 10.90 -6.11 -14.13
C ILE A 293 9.89 -6.83 -13.24
N SER A 294 9.29 -6.14 -12.25
CA SER A 294 8.23 -6.73 -11.42
C SER A 294 7.02 -7.14 -12.26
N ILE A 295 6.58 -6.30 -13.21
CA ILE A 295 5.50 -6.64 -14.15
C ILE A 295 5.86 -7.86 -14.98
N ALA A 296 7.04 -7.86 -15.59
CA ALA A 296 7.49 -8.97 -16.45
C ALA A 296 7.54 -10.29 -15.68
N PHE A 297 8.18 -10.29 -14.51
CA PHE A 297 8.31 -11.48 -13.67
C PHE A 297 6.95 -12.05 -13.24
N VAL A 298 6.07 -11.18 -12.72
CA VAL A 298 4.74 -11.62 -12.28
C VAL A 298 3.88 -12.05 -13.46
N SER A 299 4.01 -11.44 -14.64
CA SER A 299 3.29 -11.85 -15.83
C SER A 299 3.69 -13.27 -16.26
N VAL A 300 4.98 -13.57 -16.30
CA VAL A 300 5.49 -14.92 -16.63
C VAL A 300 4.97 -15.92 -15.60
N GLY A 301 5.08 -15.64 -14.31
CA GLY A 301 4.60 -16.53 -13.24
C GLY A 301 3.10 -16.83 -13.32
N THR A 302 2.28 -15.82 -13.62
CA THR A 302 0.83 -16.00 -13.77
C THR A 302 0.46 -16.83 -15.01
N GLU A 303 1.17 -16.65 -16.12
CA GLU A 303 0.97 -17.45 -17.33
C GLU A 303 1.41 -18.91 -17.12
N MET A 304 2.53 -19.15 -16.46
CA MET A 304 2.98 -20.51 -16.10
C MET A 304 1.94 -21.22 -15.23
N LYS A 305 1.46 -20.56 -14.17
CA LYS A 305 0.40 -21.10 -13.29
C LYS A 305 -0.86 -21.47 -14.09
N ARG A 306 -1.26 -20.62 -15.04
CA ARG A 306 -2.43 -20.89 -15.91
C ARG A 306 -2.22 -22.12 -16.79
N LYS A 307 -1.04 -22.27 -17.40
CA LYS A 307 -0.70 -23.44 -18.23
C LYS A 307 -0.71 -24.74 -17.42
N ILE A 308 -0.10 -24.75 -16.23
CA ILE A 308 -0.08 -25.93 -15.36
C ILE A 308 -1.51 -26.34 -14.96
N LEU A 309 -2.35 -25.39 -14.55
CA LEU A 309 -3.75 -25.67 -14.21
C LEU A 309 -4.55 -26.21 -15.41
N SER A 310 -4.32 -25.71 -16.61
CA SER A 310 -4.99 -26.20 -17.82
C SER A 310 -4.56 -27.62 -18.23
N LEU A 311 -3.33 -28.01 -17.91
CA LEU A 311 -2.82 -29.39 -18.16
C LEU A 311 -3.42 -30.38 -17.15
N ASN A 312 -3.58 -29.97 -15.89
CA ASN A 312 -4.19 -30.82 -14.84
C ASN A 312 -5.70 -31.02 -15.03
N LEU A 313 -6.40 -30.12 -15.71
CA LEU A 313 -7.83 -30.26 -16.04
C LEU A 313 -8.07 -31.13 -17.29
N LYS A 314 -7.03 -31.47 -18.05
CA LYS A 314 -7.11 -32.34 -19.21
C LYS A 314 -6.71 -33.82 -18.92
N ARG A 315 -6.28 -34.09 -17.70
CA ARG A 315 -6.07 -35.43 -17.13
C ARG A 315 -7.25 -35.81 -16.25
#